data_6ec301cdeb7ad403b84b804fefe8cfd1
#
_entry.id   6ec301cdeb7ad403b84b804fefe8cfd1
#
_cell.length_a   1.000
_cell.length_b   1.000
_cell.length_c   1.000
_cell.angle_alpha   90.00
_cell.angle_beta   90.00
_cell.angle_gamma   90.00
#
_symmetry.space_group_name_H-M   'P 1'
#
loop_
_entity.id
_entity.type
_entity.pdbx_description
1 polymer ?
#
loop_
_entity_poly.entity_id
_entity_poly.type
_entity_poly.pdbx_seq_one_letter_code
_entity_poly.pdbx_strand_id
1 'polypeptide(L)'
;MTDAEVAYSQGHAPSVLRSQTWRTVENSAAYLLPQLRPGLRVLDVGCGPGTITRDLAQRVAPGTVVGVDLEESVLAQARADAGGAGETPDLTFALGDVRDLSDVVDRFGPFDVVHAHQVLLHLTDPVAALASMLAATAPGGVVAARDTDYAGMFWWPADLRLDRWLEIYRAVGHVHGTEPDAGRRLMAWAHAAGAREVTPSASVWCHADPEERERWGGGWSTRIVDSTIAERAVAGGLATREELADIGAAWRAWADHADGWFAVPHGEILARR
;
A
#
# COMPACT_ATOMS: atom_id res chain seq x y z
N MET A 1 15.70 3.38 22.33
CA MET A 1 15.10 2.68 21.17
C MET A 1 15.25 3.63 20.01
N THR A 2 16.08 3.31 19.06
CA THR A 2 16.37 4.17 17.91
C THR A 2 15.24 4.05 16.90
N ASP A 3 14.82 5.17 16.27
CA ASP A 3 13.70 5.32 15.31
C ASP A 3 13.80 4.47 14.02
N ALA A 4 14.77 3.57 13.95
CA ALA A 4 15.01 2.70 12.78
C ALA A 4 14.15 1.41 12.75
N GLU A 5 13.29 1.17 13.73
CA GLU A 5 12.57 -0.09 13.91
C GLU A 5 11.05 -0.01 13.72
N VAL A 6 10.52 0.95 12.98
CA VAL A 6 9.19 0.78 12.41
C VAL A 6 9.33 0.02 11.09
N ALA A 7 9.83 -1.21 11.18
CA ALA A 7 9.83 -2.14 10.07
C ALA A 7 8.39 -2.26 9.54
N TYR A 8 8.25 -2.20 8.22
CA TYR A 8 7.01 -2.47 7.48
C TYR A 8 6.21 -3.57 8.19
N SER A 9 4.98 -3.25 8.63
CA SER A 9 4.23 -4.08 9.59
C SER A 9 3.98 -5.51 9.11
N GLN A 10 4.07 -5.76 7.80
CA GLN A 10 3.89 -7.07 7.19
C GLN A 10 5.21 -7.78 6.87
N GLY A 11 6.37 -7.09 6.95
CA GLY A 11 7.68 -7.62 6.52
C GLY A 11 7.76 -7.82 5.00
N HIS A 12 8.92 -8.28 4.52
CA HIS A 12 9.19 -8.52 3.09
C HIS A 12 9.22 -10.02 2.75
N ALA A 13 8.40 -10.82 3.43
CA ALA A 13 8.26 -12.24 3.12
C ALA A 13 7.84 -12.43 1.65
N PRO A 14 8.29 -13.50 0.95
CA PRO A 14 7.94 -13.75 -0.45
C PRO A 14 6.43 -13.77 -0.73
N SER A 15 5.61 -14.15 0.25
CA SER A 15 4.15 -14.11 0.18
C SER A 15 3.59 -12.69 0.15
N VAL A 16 4.25 -11.74 0.83
CA VAL A 16 3.88 -10.32 0.82
C VAL A 16 4.23 -9.69 -0.52
N LEU A 17 5.45 -9.90 -1.03
CA LEU A 17 5.88 -9.37 -2.33
C LEU A 17 5.01 -9.91 -3.47
N ARG A 18 4.69 -11.21 -3.49
CA ARG A 18 3.76 -11.78 -4.49
C ARG A 18 2.37 -11.12 -4.47
N SER A 19 1.91 -10.67 -3.29
CA SER A 19 0.63 -9.97 -3.19
C SER A 19 0.65 -8.54 -3.76
N GLN A 20 1.81 -8.04 -4.18
CA GLN A 20 1.98 -6.69 -4.73
C GLN A 20 2.15 -6.70 -6.26
N THR A 21 2.63 -7.82 -6.85
CA THR A 21 2.99 -7.88 -8.28
C THR A 21 1.82 -7.83 -9.26
N TRP A 22 0.58 -8.03 -8.81
CA TRP A 22 -0.63 -7.94 -9.65
C TRP A 22 -1.21 -6.52 -9.73
N ARG A 23 -0.65 -5.58 -8.95
CA ARG A 23 -1.14 -4.21 -8.90
C ARG A 23 -0.79 -3.45 -10.17
N THR A 24 -1.77 -2.74 -10.69
CA THR A 24 -1.66 -1.83 -11.85
C THR A 24 -2.27 -0.48 -11.51
N VAL A 25 -2.08 0.52 -12.37
CA VAL A 25 -2.76 1.82 -12.19
C VAL A 25 -4.28 1.63 -12.26
N GLU A 26 -4.78 0.73 -13.12
CA GLU A 26 -6.23 0.47 -13.23
C GLU A 26 -6.86 -0.09 -11.97
N ASN A 27 -6.21 -1.03 -11.29
CA ASN A 27 -6.80 -1.67 -10.11
C ASN A 27 -6.41 -1.00 -8.79
N SER A 28 -5.35 -0.16 -8.79
CA SER A 28 -4.78 0.41 -7.56
C SER A 28 -4.72 1.93 -7.54
N ALA A 29 -4.84 2.60 -8.69
CA ALA A 29 -4.75 4.06 -8.80
C ALA A 29 -5.71 4.63 -9.87
N ALA A 30 -6.84 3.96 -10.17
CA ALA A 30 -7.80 4.40 -11.18
C ALA A 30 -8.34 5.82 -10.92
N TYR A 31 -8.51 6.20 -9.65
CA TYR A 31 -8.94 7.53 -9.24
C TYR A 31 -7.96 8.65 -9.69
N LEU A 32 -6.69 8.29 -9.91
CA LEU A 32 -5.63 9.20 -10.37
C LEU A 32 -5.62 9.38 -11.89
N LEU A 33 -6.16 8.43 -12.67
CA LEU A 33 -6.11 8.45 -14.14
C LEU A 33 -6.51 9.80 -14.77
N PRO A 34 -7.56 10.50 -14.31
CA PRO A 34 -7.94 11.80 -14.87
C PRO A 34 -6.90 12.93 -14.68
N GLN A 35 -5.94 12.75 -13.77
CA GLN A 35 -4.86 13.70 -13.51
C GLN A 35 -3.61 13.40 -14.34
N LEU A 36 -3.48 12.18 -14.89
CA LEU A 36 -2.31 11.77 -15.64
C LEU A 36 -2.38 12.27 -17.09
N ARG A 37 -1.26 12.81 -17.57
CA ARG A 37 -1.06 13.22 -18.96
C ARG A 37 0.42 13.12 -19.35
N PRO A 38 0.74 13.02 -20.64
CA PRO A 38 2.12 13.01 -21.11
C PRO A 38 2.91 14.24 -20.62
N GLY A 39 4.16 14.01 -20.27
CA GLY A 39 5.10 15.07 -19.85
C GLY A 39 5.11 15.38 -18.35
N LEU A 40 4.25 14.74 -17.52
CA LEU A 40 4.25 14.95 -16.08
C LEU A 40 5.48 14.32 -15.40
N ARG A 41 5.86 14.95 -14.29
CA ARG A 41 6.83 14.42 -13.32
C ARG A 41 6.06 13.79 -12.16
N VAL A 42 6.27 12.51 -11.94
CA VAL A 42 5.56 11.72 -10.92
C VAL A 42 6.53 11.15 -9.92
N LEU A 43 6.19 11.27 -8.64
CA LEU A 43 6.83 10.55 -7.54
C LEU A 43 5.87 9.47 -7.04
N ASP A 44 6.34 8.23 -6.99
CA ASP A 44 5.62 7.09 -6.40
C ASP A 44 6.31 6.67 -5.11
N VAL A 45 5.67 6.97 -3.98
CA VAL A 45 6.23 6.80 -2.63
C VAL A 45 5.83 5.46 -2.07
N GLY A 46 6.82 4.70 -1.50
CA GLY A 46 6.59 3.32 -1.09
C GLY A 46 6.29 2.43 -2.30
N CYS A 47 7.08 2.60 -3.36
CA CYS A 47 6.82 1.99 -4.67
C CYS A 47 6.91 0.45 -4.67
N GLY A 48 7.49 -0.16 -3.63
CA GLY A 48 7.64 -1.60 -3.53
C GLY A 48 8.36 -2.18 -4.76
N PRO A 49 7.84 -3.29 -5.35
CA PRO A 49 8.42 -3.92 -6.55
C PRO A 49 8.21 -3.12 -7.85
N GLY A 50 7.68 -1.89 -7.76
CA GLY A 50 7.60 -0.94 -8.86
C GLY A 50 6.55 -1.26 -9.93
N THR A 51 5.55 -2.09 -9.68
CA THR A 51 4.54 -2.44 -10.69
C THR A 51 3.67 -1.26 -11.08
N ILE A 52 3.15 -0.52 -10.08
CA ILE A 52 2.38 0.72 -10.31
C ILE A 52 3.30 1.79 -10.91
N THR A 53 4.52 1.92 -10.40
CA THR A 53 5.51 2.91 -10.87
C THR A 53 5.82 2.77 -12.36
N ARG A 54 6.03 1.54 -12.84
CA ARG A 54 6.25 1.26 -14.28
C ARG A 54 5.04 1.60 -15.13
N ASP A 55 3.85 1.30 -14.65
CA ASP A 55 2.61 1.62 -15.34
C ASP A 55 2.36 3.14 -15.38
N LEU A 56 2.67 3.87 -14.30
CA LEU A 56 2.68 5.33 -14.29
C LEU A 56 3.66 5.89 -15.33
N ALA A 57 4.87 5.33 -15.45
CA ALA A 57 5.88 5.77 -16.40
C ALA A 57 5.39 5.66 -17.86
N GLN A 58 4.72 4.58 -18.20
CA GLN A 58 4.13 4.41 -19.53
C GLN A 58 3.05 5.46 -19.84
N ARG A 59 2.26 5.85 -18.83
CA ARG A 59 1.13 6.78 -18.99
C ARG A 59 1.54 8.24 -19.10
N VAL A 60 2.67 8.61 -18.48
CA VAL A 60 3.14 9.98 -18.49
C VAL A 60 4.24 10.23 -19.52
N ALA A 61 4.69 9.21 -20.25
CA ALA A 61 5.73 9.34 -21.28
C ALA A 61 5.39 10.49 -22.27
N PRO A 62 6.34 11.38 -22.62
CA PRO A 62 7.76 11.42 -22.26
C PRO A 62 8.08 12.11 -20.91
N GLY A 63 7.18 12.07 -19.95
CA GLY A 63 7.39 12.54 -18.58
C GLY A 63 8.33 11.62 -17.77
N THR A 64 8.65 12.01 -16.54
CA THR A 64 9.57 11.29 -15.67
C THR A 64 8.86 10.70 -14.47
N VAL A 65 9.25 9.49 -14.04
CA VAL A 65 8.74 8.87 -12.82
C VAL A 65 9.90 8.44 -11.92
N VAL A 66 9.79 8.82 -10.66
CA VAL A 66 10.70 8.39 -9.60
C VAL A 66 9.92 7.52 -8.63
N GLY A 67 10.30 6.25 -8.46
CA GLY A 67 9.81 5.39 -7.40
C GLY A 67 10.77 5.43 -6.22
N VAL A 68 10.26 5.65 -5.00
CA VAL A 68 11.06 5.60 -3.78
C VAL A 68 10.54 4.59 -2.79
N ASP A 69 11.45 3.91 -2.10
CA ASP A 69 11.15 2.98 -1.01
C ASP A 69 12.28 3.03 0.02
N LEU A 70 12.03 2.58 1.24
CA LEU A 70 13.04 2.48 2.31
C LEU A 70 13.98 1.29 2.13
N GLU A 71 13.55 0.26 1.40
CA GLU A 71 14.22 -1.03 1.31
C GLU A 71 14.97 -1.20 -0.01
N GLU A 72 16.31 -1.15 0.05
CA GLU A 72 17.17 -1.32 -1.13
C GLU A 72 16.96 -2.68 -1.82
N SER A 73 16.68 -3.73 -1.08
CA SER A 73 16.43 -5.07 -1.64
C SER A 73 15.19 -5.09 -2.54
N VAL A 74 14.14 -4.34 -2.17
CA VAL A 74 12.90 -4.21 -2.96
C VAL A 74 13.15 -3.35 -4.20
N LEU A 75 13.93 -2.26 -4.05
CA LEU A 75 14.32 -1.40 -5.18
C LEU A 75 15.23 -2.12 -6.18
N ALA A 76 16.13 -3.00 -5.71
CA ALA A 76 16.95 -3.83 -6.59
C ALA A 76 16.09 -4.75 -7.45
N GLN A 77 15.03 -5.35 -6.89
CA GLN A 77 14.06 -6.14 -7.65
C GLN A 77 13.29 -5.27 -8.65
N ALA A 78 12.81 -4.08 -8.22
CA ALA A 78 12.09 -3.16 -9.09
C ALA A 78 12.94 -2.73 -10.31
N ARG A 79 14.24 -2.45 -10.10
CA ARG A 79 15.18 -2.13 -11.20
C ARG A 79 15.40 -3.33 -12.14
N ALA A 80 15.55 -4.54 -11.58
CA ALA A 80 15.72 -5.75 -12.39
C ALA A 80 14.49 -6.02 -13.27
N ASP A 81 13.31 -5.85 -12.72
CA ASP A 81 12.04 -6.05 -13.43
C ASP A 81 11.78 -4.94 -14.47
N ALA A 82 12.29 -3.73 -14.26
CA ALA A 82 12.19 -2.63 -15.21
C ALA A 82 13.13 -2.83 -16.42
N GLY A 83 14.36 -3.29 -16.22
CA GLY A 83 15.34 -3.56 -17.28
C GLY A 83 14.95 -4.70 -18.23
N GLY A 84 14.05 -5.61 -17.81
CA GLY A 84 13.54 -6.71 -18.62
C GLY A 84 12.33 -6.36 -19.51
N ALA A 85 11.65 -5.24 -19.25
CA ALA A 85 10.39 -4.86 -19.90
C ALA A 85 10.50 -3.73 -20.94
N GLY A 86 11.73 -3.34 -21.31
CA GLY A 86 12.01 -2.17 -22.17
C GLY A 86 12.08 -0.89 -21.32
N GLU A 87 13.28 -0.33 -21.20
CA GLU A 87 13.53 0.91 -20.47
C GLU A 87 12.66 2.03 -21.05
N THR A 88 11.80 2.61 -20.23
CA THR A 88 11.39 3.98 -20.49
C THR A 88 12.53 4.88 -19.99
N PRO A 89 13.08 5.80 -20.81
CA PRO A 89 14.28 6.57 -20.48
C PRO A 89 14.19 7.39 -19.19
N ASP A 90 13.01 7.53 -18.64
CA ASP A 90 12.66 8.47 -17.57
C ASP A 90 12.07 7.78 -16.33
N LEU A 91 12.42 6.52 -16.04
CA LEU A 91 12.04 5.79 -14.83
C LEU A 91 13.26 5.57 -13.93
N THR A 92 13.19 6.05 -12.68
CA THR A 92 14.25 5.89 -11.68
C THR A 92 13.69 5.29 -10.40
N PHE A 93 14.44 4.36 -9.79
CA PHE A 93 14.18 3.85 -8.44
C PHE A 93 15.30 4.28 -7.50
N ALA A 94 14.93 4.94 -6.38
CA ALA A 94 15.87 5.51 -5.41
C ALA A 94 15.41 5.23 -3.97
N LEU A 95 16.38 5.18 -3.04
CA LEU A 95 16.05 5.20 -1.61
C LEU A 95 15.39 6.53 -1.25
N GLY A 96 14.35 6.46 -0.43
CA GLY A 96 13.65 7.64 0.09
C GLY A 96 12.69 7.28 1.20
N ASP A 97 12.56 8.19 2.16
CA ASP A 97 11.64 8.08 3.28
C ASP A 97 10.47 9.06 3.08
N VAL A 98 9.25 8.56 3.08
CA VAL A 98 8.05 9.40 2.95
C VAL A 98 7.93 10.45 4.06
N ARG A 99 8.54 10.22 5.21
CA ARG A 99 8.54 11.15 6.35
C ARG A 99 9.38 12.40 6.08
N ASP A 100 10.38 12.29 5.19
CA ASP A 100 11.18 13.42 4.70
C ASP A 100 11.63 13.15 3.25
N LEU A 101 11.00 13.84 2.32
CA LEU A 101 11.28 13.76 0.89
C LEU A 101 12.21 14.89 0.40
N SER A 102 12.85 15.67 1.30
CA SER A 102 13.69 16.80 0.93
C SER A 102 14.85 16.40 0.00
N ASP A 103 15.59 15.34 0.34
CA ASP A 103 16.69 14.83 -0.49
C ASP A 103 16.21 14.35 -1.87
N VAL A 104 14.99 13.79 -1.94
CA VAL A 104 14.37 13.36 -3.20
C VAL A 104 14.04 14.58 -4.06
N VAL A 105 13.47 15.64 -3.45
CA VAL A 105 13.17 16.90 -4.15
C VAL A 105 14.45 17.63 -4.57
N ASP A 106 15.47 17.66 -3.75
CA ASP A 106 16.77 18.29 -4.08
C ASP A 106 17.43 17.60 -5.26
N ARG A 107 17.31 16.29 -5.36
CA ARG A 107 17.93 15.48 -6.42
C ARG A 107 17.10 15.51 -7.72
N PHE A 108 15.80 15.39 -7.63
CA PHE A 108 14.92 15.20 -8.79
C PHE A 108 13.98 16.38 -9.07
N GLY A 109 13.92 17.38 -8.14
CA GLY A 109 13.02 18.52 -8.20
C GLY A 109 11.60 18.20 -7.77
N PRO A 110 10.71 19.21 -7.69
CA PRO A 110 9.31 19.01 -7.32
C PRO A 110 8.54 18.26 -8.40
N PHE A 111 7.44 17.61 -8.01
CA PHE A 111 6.65 16.70 -8.85
C PHE A 111 5.25 17.25 -9.11
N ASP A 112 4.70 17.00 -10.30
CA ASP A 112 3.32 17.34 -10.63
C ASP A 112 2.32 16.43 -9.92
N VAL A 113 2.71 15.18 -9.69
CA VAL A 113 1.95 14.17 -8.96
C VAL A 113 2.86 13.49 -7.95
N VAL A 114 2.41 13.40 -6.68
CA VAL A 114 3.05 12.58 -5.64
C VAL A 114 2.03 11.53 -5.22
N HIS A 115 2.32 10.26 -5.51
CA HIS A 115 1.42 9.14 -5.31
C HIS A 115 1.89 8.24 -4.16
N ALA A 116 0.95 7.67 -3.41
CA ALA A 116 1.19 6.62 -2.44
C ALA A 116 0.05 5.61 -2.44
N HIS A 117 0.38 4.32 -2.47
CA HIS A 117 -0.60 3.23 -2.43
C HIS A 117 -0.29 2.24 -1.32
N GLN A 118 -1.17 2.16 -0.32
CA GLN A 118 -1.01 1.31 0.87
C GLN A 118 0.32 1.57 1.61
N VAL A 119 0.60 2.82 1.90
CA VAL A 119 1.79 3.30 2.62
C VAL A 119 1.41 3.87 3.98
N LEU A 120 0.43 4.78 4.00
CA LEU A 120 0.11 5.57 5.20
C LEU A 120 -0.43 4.71 6.34
N LEU A 121 -1.11 3.60 6.02
CA LEU A 121 -1.60 2.65 7.03
C LEU A 121 -0.46 2.01 7.87
N HIS A 122 0.77 2.04 7.38
CA HIS A 122 1.94 1.45 8.04
C HIS A 122 2.73 2.45 8.88
N LEU A 123 2.38 3.74 8.84
CA LEU A 123 3.13 4.80 9.49
C LEU A 123 2.55 5.14 10.87
N THR A 124 3.42 5.51 11.78
CA THR A 124 3.03 6.04 13.10
C THR A 124 2.62 7.52 13.04
N ASP A 125 3.09 8.26 12.03
CA ASP A 125 2.70 9.65 11.77
C ASP A 125 2.36 9.85 10.27
N PRO A 126 1.16 9.43 9.84
CA PRO A 126 0.71 9.63 8.46
C PRO A 126 0.46 11.10 8.10
N VAL A 127 0.23 11.97 9.08
CA VAL A 127 0.04 13.40 8.85
C VAL A 127 1.36 14.06 8.46
N ALA A 128 2.46 13.76 9.15
CA ALA A 128 3.78 14.24 8.77
C ALA A 128 4.20 13.73 7.37
N ALA A 129 3.90 12.46 7.07
CA ALA A 129 4.15 11.89 5.73
C ALA A 129 3.36 12.64 4.64
N LEU A 130 2.07 12.90 4.84
CA LEU A 130 1.27 13.69 3.89
C LEU A 130 1.78 15.13 3.76
N ALA A 131 2.26 15.75 4.84
CA ALA A 131 2.86 17.08 4.77
C ALA A 131 4.16 17.06 3.94
N SER A 132 5.00 16.04 4.09
CA SER A 132 6.20 15.82 3.26
C SER A 132 5.83 15.62 1.78
N MET A 133 4.82 14.80 1.49
CA MET A 133 4.30 14.62 0.11
C MET A 133 3.79 15.93 -0.48
N LEU A 134 3.02 16.74 0.28
CA LEU A 134 2.57 18.05 -0.16
C LEU A 134 3.75 18.99 -0.41
N ALA A 135 4.79 18.97 0.43
CA ALA A 135 5.99 19.77 0.24
C ALA A 135 6.78 19.38 -1.04
N ALA A 136 6.79 18.10 -1.38
CA ALA A 136 7.40 17.58 -2.61
C ALA A 136 6.61 17.88 -3.88
N THR A 137 5.36 18.37 -3.75
CA THR A 137 4.49 18.64 -4.88
C THR A 137 4.75 20.05 -5.47
N ALA A 138 4.85 20.14 -6.79
CA ALA A 138 4.98 21.40 -7.52
C ALA A 138 3.73 22.30 -7.35
N PRO A 139 3.84 23.63 -7.53
CA PRO A 139 2.68 24.49 -7.52
C PRO A 139 1.61 24.04 -8.56
N GLY A 140 0.39 23.83 -8.10
CA GLY A 140 -0.72 23.33 -8.93
C GLY A 140 -0.73 21.80 -9.12
N GLY A 141 0.24 21.10 -8.59
CA GLY A 141 0.29 19.64 -8.59
C GLY A 141 -0.68 18.98 -7.60
N VAL A 142 -0.63 17.67 -7.49
CA VAL A 142 -1.56 16.87 -6.66
C VAL A 142 -0.85 15.78 -5.90
N VAL A 143 -1.21 15.60 -4.62
CA VAL A 143 -0.94 14.40 -3.84
C VAL A 143 -2.10 13.44 -4.03
N ALA A 144 -1.81 12.19 -4.38
CA ALA A 144 -2.77 11.12 -4.55
C ALA A 144 -2.45 9.98 -3.58
N ALA A 145 -3.34 9.66 -2.66
CA ALA A 145 -3.14 8.55 -1.73
C ALA A 145 -4.34 7.60 -1.73
N ARG A 146 -4.05 6.30 -1.65
CA ARG A 146 -5.04 5.24 -1.53
C ARG A 146 -4.59 4.23 -0.50
N ASP A 147 -5.42 4.01 0.50
CA ASP A 147 -5.13 3.04 1.56
C ASP A 147 -6.33 2.15 1.88
N THR A 148 -6.04 0.95 2.37
CA THR A 148 -7.03 -0.04 2.77
C THR A 148 -7.78 0.43 4.02
N ASP A 149 -9.05 0.04 4.10
CA ASP A 149 -9.89 0.18 5.28
C ASP A 149 -10.28 -1.21 5.78
N TYR A 150 -9.50 -1.76 6.71
CA TYR A 150 -9.71 -3.13 7.19
C TYR A 150 -11.04 -3.30 7.90
N ALA A 151 -11.50 -2.35 8.70
CA ALA A 151 -12.80 -2.43 9.37
C ALA A 151 -14.00 -2.40 8.40
N GLY A 152 -13.78 -2.04 7.16
CA GLY A 152 -14.79 -2.06 6.10
C GLY A 152 -14.80 -3.35 5.28
N MET A 153 -13.90 -4.31 5.53
CA MET A 153 -13.86 -5.57 4.81
C MET A 153 -15.07 -6.45 5.12
N PHE A 154 -15.55 -7.19 4.13
CA PHE A 154 -16.65 -8.15 4.28
C PHE A 154 -16.50 -9.29 3.27
N TRP A 155 -17.07 -10.46 3.59
CA TRP A 155 -16.86 -11.69 2.83
C TRP A 155 -18.04 -12.66 2.92
N TRP A 156 -18.03 -13.63 2.00
CA TRP A 156 -18.88 -14.79 1.99
C TRP A 156 -18.05 -16.03 1.61
N PRO A 157 -18.31 -17.22 2.18
CA PRO A 157 -19.20 -17.49 3.29
C PRO A 157 -18.70 -16.88 4.61
N ALA A 158 -19.61 -16.66 5.56
CA ALA A 158 -19.27 -16.20 6.90
C ALA A 158 -18.48 -17.28 7.66
N ASP A 159 -17.40 -16.87 8.33
CA ASP A 159 -16.62 -17.74 9.20
C ASP A 159 -16.05 -16.90 10.36
N LEU A 160 -16.39 -17.26 11.59
CA LEU A 160 -15.96 -16.53 12.79
C LEU A 160 -14.43 -16.45 12.94
N ARG A 161 -13.70 -17.39 12.33
CA ARG A 161 -12.22 -17.37 12.33
C ARG A 161 -11.68 -16.25 11.43
N LEU A 162 -12.39 -15.91 10.34
CA LEU A 162 -12.04 -14.75 9.51
C LEU A 162 -12.38 -13.43 10.23
N ASP A 163 -13.48 -13.38 10.99
CA ASP A 163 -13.78 -12.24 11.87
C ASP A 163 -12.64 -12.06 12.87
N ARG A 164 -12.19 -13.16 13.48
CA ARG A 164 -11.09 -13.16 14.44
C ARG A 164 -9.75 -12.75 13.83
N TRP A 165 -9.47 -13.18 12.59
CA TRP A 165 -8.32 -12.71 11.83
C TRP A 165 -8.30 -11.18 11.72
N LEU A 166 -9.45 -10.58 11.36
CA LEU A 166 -9.56 -9.13 11.20
C LEU A 166 -9.33 -8.41 12.53
N GLU A 167 -9.87 -8.91 13.63
CA GLU A 167 -9.65 -8.38 14.98
C GLU A 167 -8.16 -8.39 15.35
N ILE A 168 -7.48 -9.55 15.16
CA ILE A 168 -6.06 -9.71 15.47
C ILE A 168 -5.22 -8.74 14.63
N TYR A 169 -5.46 -8.67 13.32
CA TYR A 169 -4.72 -7.78 12.43
C TYR A 169 -4.81 -6.32 12.88
N ARG A 170 -6.03 -5.86 13.17
CA ARG A 170 -6.27 -4.48 13.63
C ARG A 170 -5.64 -4.22 15.01
N ALA A 171 -5.77 -5.15 15.93
CA ALA A 171 -5.16 -5.04 17.26
C ALA A 171 -3.62 -4.97 17.18
N VAL A 172 -2.98 -5.79 16.37
CA VAL A 172 -1.53 -5.74 16.13
C VAL A 172 -1.14 -4.37 15.56
N GLY A 173 -1.86 -3.84 14.58
CA GLY A 173 -1.59 -2.53 14.02
C GLY A 173 -1.66 -1.43 15.10
N HIS A 174 -2.74 -1.35 15.83
CA HIS A 174 -2.95 -0.32 16.86
C HIS A 174 -1.91 -0.38 17.99
N VAL A 175 -1.53 -1.59 18.46
CA VAL A 175 -0.48 -1.76 19.48
C VAL A 175 0.87 -1.23 18.98
N HIS A 176 1.13 -1.28 17.67
CA HIS A 176 2.36 -0.77 17.07
C HIS A 176 2.23 0.67 16.54
N GLY A 177 1.13 1.37 16.87
CA GLY A 177 0.91 2.77 16.51
C GLY A 177 0.58 3.01 15.03
N THR A 178 0.23 1.95 14.28
CA THR A 178 -0.20 2.05 12.89
C THR A 178 -1.73 2.03 12.78
N GLU A 179 -2.28 2.42 11.62
CA GLU A 179 -3.74 2.53 11.44
C GLU A 179 -4.24 1.62 10.32
N PRO A 180 -4.67 0.40 10.65
CA PRO A 180 -5.22 -0.52 9.65
C PRO A 180 -6.46 -0.01 8.89
N ASP A 181 -7.21 0.91 9.53
CA ASP A 181 -8.42 1.51 8.93
C ASP A 181 -8.10 2.87 8.29
N ALA A 182 -6.91 3.00 7.69
CA ALA A 182 -6.38 4.25 7.14
C ALA A 182 -7.27 4.86 6.06
N GLY A 183 -7.92 4.04 5.25
CA GLY A 183 -8.74 4.50 4.13
C GLY A 183 -9.74 5.60 4.52
N ARG A 184 -10.49 5.40 5.59
CA ARG A 184 -11.48 6.37 6.11
C ARG A 184 -10.85 7.61 6.74
N ARG A 185 -9.55 7.58 7.05
CA ARG A 185 -8.83 8.66 7.71
C ARG A 185 -8.12 9.61 6.76
N LEU A 186 -7.88 9.22 5.51
CA LEU A 186 -7.05 9.94 4.55
C LEU A 186 -7.46 11.41 4.40
N MET A 187 -8.77 11.69 4.30
CA MET A 187 -9.26 13.06 4.18
C MET A 187 -8.92 13.91 5.42
N ALA A 188 -9.13 13.38 6.62
CA ALA A 188 -8.82 14.09 7.85
C ALA A 188 -7.31 14.33 8.01
N TRP A 189 -6.49 13.35 7.65
CA TRP A 189 -5.03 13.47 7.68
C TRP A 189 -4.52 14.49 6.66
N ALA A 190 -5.09 14.52 5.44
CA ALA A 190 -4.72 15.50 4.44
C ALA A 190 -5.03 16.94 4.88
N HIS A 191 -6.19 17.19 5.49
CA HIS A 191 -6.50 18.48 6.09
C HIS A 191 -5.53 18.85 7.22
N ALA A 192 -5.23 17.91 8.13
CA ALA A 192 -4.26 18.13 9.21
C ALA A 192 -2.84 18.39 8.68
N ALA A 193 -2.48 17.81 7.54
CA ALA A 193 -1.20 18.04 6.85
C ALA A 193 -1.15 19.39 6.09
N GLY A 194 -2.24 20.15 6.04
CA GLY A 194 -2.31 21.50 5.44
C GLY A 194 -2.79 21.52 3.98
N ALA A 195 -3.38 20.43 3.49
CA ALA A 195 -4.05 20.47 2.19
C ALA A 195 -5.25 21.44 2.21
N ARG A 196 -5.37 22.26 1.16
CA ARG A 196 -6.47 23.24 1.04
C ARG A 196 -7.70 22.67 0.36
N GLU A 197 -7.46 21.80 -0.61
CA GLU A 197 -8.51 21.13 -1.36
C GLU A 197 -8.28 19.62 -1.28
N VAL A 198 -9.28 18.87 -0.87
CA VAL A 198 -9.24 17.42 -0.81
C VAL A 198 -10.48 16.86 -1.47
N THR A 199 -10.29 16.07 -2.52
CA THR A 199 -11.37 15.33 -3.20
C THR A 199 -11.29 13.87 -2.76
N PRO A 200 -12.18 13.39 -1.89
CA PRO A 200 -12.20 11.98 -1.48
C PRO A 200 -12.97 11.13 -2.48
N SER A 201 -12.54 9.87 -2.60
CA SER A 201 -13.29 8.79 -3.26
C SER A 201 -13.05 7.47 -2.55
N ALA A 202 -13.65 6.41 -3.04
CA ALA A 202 -13.43 5.06 -2.54
C ALA A 202 -13.56 4.05 -3.68
N SER A 203 -12.79 2.97 -3.57
CA SER A 203 -12.90 1.82 -4.46
C SER A 203 -12.81 0.52 -3.68
N VAL A 204 -13.17 -0.58 -4.32
CA VAL A 204 -13.19 -1.90 -3.69
C VAL A 204 -12.44 -2.87 -4.58
N TRP A 205 -11.47 -3.60 -4.01
CA TRP A 205 -11.01 -4.83 -4.64
C TRP A 205 -11.98 -5.95 -4.30
N CYS A 206 -12.36 -6.72 -5.30
CA CYS A 206 -13.22 -7.88 -5.16
C CYS A 206 -12.40 -9.12 -5.53
N HIS A 207 -12.33 -10.08 -4.62
CA HIS A 207 -11.67 -11.36 -4.84
C HIS A 207 -12.73 -12.46 -4.90
N ALA A 208 -13.09 -12.91 -6.11
CA ALA A 208 -14.18 -13.85 -6.33
C ALA A 208 -13.87 -14.96 -7.34
N ASP A 209 -12.99 -14.72 -8.31
CA ASP A 209 -12.55 -15.79 -9.20
C ASP A 209 -11.48 -16.69 -8.54
N PRO A 210 -11.23 -17.90 -9.08
CA PRO A 210 -10.30 -18.86 -8.46
C PRO A 210 -8.88 -18.32 -8.27
N GLU A 211 -8.35 -17.53 -9.22
CA GLU A 211 -7.00 -16.98 -9.11
C GLU A 211 -6.92 -15.89 -8.05
N GLU A 212 -7.94 -15.04 -7.97
CA GLU A 212 -8.03 -13.99 -6.96
C GLU A 212 -8.23 -14.56 -5.56
N ARG A 213 -9.06 -15.60 -5.42
CA ARG A 213 -9.23 -16.32 -4.14
C ARG A 213 -7.94 -16.96 -3.69
N GLU A 214 -7.19 -17.62 -4.60
CA GLU A 214 -5.88 -18.19 -4.27
C GLU A 214 -4.88 -17.10 -3.90
N ARG A 215 -4.85 -16.01 -4.65
CA ARG A 215 -3.93 -14.88 -4.38
C ARG A 215 -4.20 -14.25 -3.02
N TRP A 216 -5.46 -14.02 -2.68
CA TRP A 216 -5.85 -13.37 -1.43
C TRP A 216 -5.92 -14.35 -0.26
N GLY A 217 -6.80 -15.33 -0.32
CA GLY A 217 -7.03 -16.30 0.76
C GLY A 217 -5.90 -17.29 0.93
N GLY A 218 -5.36 -17.84 -0.18
CA GLY A 218 -4.17 -18.68 -0.16
C GLY A 218 -2.95 -17.93 0.37
N GLY A 219 -2.80 -16.64 0.00
CA GLY A 219 -1.77 -15.77 0.56
C GLY A 219 -1.94 -15.54 2.07
N TRP A 220 -3.16 -15.28 2.55
CA TRP A 220 -3.44 -15.08 3.97
C TRP A 220 -3.33 -16.36 4.78
N SER A 221 -3.65 -17.53 4.23
CA SER A 221 -3.50 -18.82 4.91
C SER A 221 -2.06 -19.07 5.40
N THR A 222 -1.08 -18.59 4.65
CA THR A 222 0.35 -18.68 5.02
C THR A 222 0.77 -17.47 5.88
N ARG A 223 0.38 -16.26 5.45
CA ARG A 223 0.81 -15.01 6.10
C ARG A 223 0.41 -14.93 7.57
N ILE A 224 -0.80 -15.37 7.94
CA ILE A 224 -1.27 -15.30 9.32
C ILE A 224 -0.50 -16.24 10.27
N VAL A 225 0.23 -17.20 9.71
CA VAL A 225 1.04 -18.18 10.47
C VAL A 225 2.53 -17.80 10.50
N ASP A 226 3.09 -17.33 9.37
CA ASP A 226 4.54 -17.26 9.12
C ASP A 226 5.06 -15.82 8.89
N SER A 227 4.34 -14.79 9.32
CA SER A 227 4.77 -13.42 9.12
C SER A 227 5.08 -12.68 10.42
N THR A 228 5.66 -11.49 10.29
CA THR A 228 5.86 -10.55 11.41
C THR A 228 4.56 -10.25 12.17
N ILE A 229 3.39 -10.30 11.49
CA ILE A 229 2.09 -10.13 12.15
C ILE A 229 1.83 -11.28 13.11
N ALA A 230 2.10 -12.53 12.68
CA ALA A 230 1.95 -13.71 13.54
C ALA A 230 2.86 -13.65 14.77
N GLU A 231 4.12 -13.27 14.57
CA GLU A 231 5.10 -13.11 15.66
C GLU A 231 4.64 -12.04 16.66
N ARG A 232 4.21 -10.87 16.17
CA ARG A 232 3.72 -9.77 16.99
C ARG A 232 2.43 -10.13 17.74
N ALA A 233 1.50 -10.84 17.09
CA ALA A 233 0.27 -11.28 17.71
C ALA A 233 0.54 -12.24 18.90
N VAL A 234 1.44 -13.19 18.72
CA VAL A 234 1.82 -14.15 19.78
C VAL A 234 2.61 -13.44 20.89
N ALA A 235 3.62 -12.65 20.55
CA ALA A 235 4.43 -11.93 21.53
C ALA A 235 3.61 -10.92 22.36
N GLY A 236 2.59 -10.29 21.74
CA GLY A 236 1.65 -9.38 22.38
C GLY A 236 0.51 -10.06 23.15
N GLY A 237 0.43 -11.39 23.15
CA GLY A 237 -0.65 -12.15 23.79
C GLY A 237 -2.03 -11.95 23.13
N LEU A 238 -2.05 -11.50 21.89
CA LEU A 238 -3.28 -11.25 21.12
C LEU A 238 -3.84 -12.53 20.51
N ALA A 239 -2.98 -13.51 20.26
CA ALA A 239 -3.35 -14.82 19.73
C ALA A 239 -2.34 -15.89 20.16
N THR A 240 -2.74 -17.17 20.08
CA THR A 240 -1.84 -18.31 20.20
C THR A 240 -1.42 -18.82 18.82
N ARG A 241 -0.31 -19.57 18.72
CA ARG A 241 0.10 -20.21 17.46
C ARG A 241 -0.94 -21.18 16.92
N GLU A 242 -1.64 -21.89 17.81
CA GLU A 242 -2.71 -22.81 17.47
C GLU A 242 -3.91 -22.06 16.84
N GLU A 243 -4.33 -20.95 17.47
CA GLU A 243 -5.39 -20.09 16.94
C GLU A 243 -5.01 -19.51 15.56
N LEU A 244 -3.77 -19.06 15.37
CA LEU A 244 -3.31 -18.56 14.07
C LEU A 244 -3.30 -19.66 13.00
N ALA A 245 -2.95 -20.90 13.37
CA ALA A 245 -3.01 -22.05 12.45
C ALA A 245 -4.46 -22.38 12.04
N ASP A 246 -5.40 -22.33 12.98
CA ASP A 246 -6.83 -22.53 12.68
C ASP A 246 -7.41 -21.42 11.77
N ILE A 247 -7.01 -20.18 12.00
CA ILE A 247 -7.34 -19.05 11.10
C ILE A 247 -6.72 -19.27 9.71
N GLY A 248 -5.47 -19.74 9.63
CA GLY A 248 -4.83 -20.10 8.37
C GLY A 248 -5.60 -21.18 7.59
N ALA A 249 -6.09 -22.20 8.30
CA ALA A 249 -6.93 -23.24 7.72
C ALA A 249 -8.29 -22.68 7.23
N ALA A 250 -8.88 -21.71 7.96
CA ALA A 250 -10.11 -21.04 7.52
C ALA A 250 -9.90 -20.24 6.22
N TRP A 251 -8.79 -19.52 6.10
CA TRP A 251 -8.42 -18.83 4.88
C TRP A 251 -8.23 -19.77 3.69
N ARG A 252 -7.61 -20.96 3.92
CA ARG A 252 -7.48 -21.98 2.86
C ARG A 252 -8.87 -22.50 2.44
N ALA A 253 -9.72 -22.83 3.39
CA ALA A 253 -11.08 -23.30 3.11
C ALA A 253 -11.92 -22.25 2.34
N TRP A 254 -11.77 -20.96 2.69
CA TRP A 254 -12.42 -19.87 1.96
C TRP A 254 -11.88 -19.76 0.52
N ALA A 255 -10.59 -19.87 0.30
CA ALA A 255 -10.00 -19.79 -1.04
C ALA A 255 -10.45 -20.94 -1.94
N ASP A 256 -10.68 -22.12 -1.37
CA ASP A 256 -11.17 -23.32 -2.07
C ASP A 256 -12.69 -23.31 -2.28
N HIS A 257 -13.43 -22.41 -1.62
CA HIS A 257 -14.89 -22.36 -1.72
C HIS A 257 -15.34 -21.81 -3.07
N ALA A 258 -16.19 -22.54 -3.79
CA ALA A 258 -16.64 -22.18 -5.15
C ALA A 258 -17.31 -20.80 -5.21
N ASP A 259 -18.08 -20.43 -4.15
CA ASP A 259 -18.79 -19.16 -4.02
C ASP A 259 -18.05 -18.19 -3.08
N GLY A 260 -16.73 -18.41 -2.85
CA GLY A 260 -15.92 -17.51 -2.05
C GLY A 260 -15.87 -16.12 -2.66
N TRP A 261 -16.24 -15.11 -1.87
CA TRP A 261 -16.28 -13.70 -2.29
C TRP A 261 -15.74 -12.82 -1.16
N PHE A 262 -14.85 -11.91 -1.45
CA PHE A 262 -14.22 -11.03 -0.46
C PHE A 262 -14.06 -9.62 -1.02
N ALA A 263 -14.48 -8.61 -0.26
CA ALA A 263 -14.35 -7.21 -0.60
C ALA A 263 -13.32 -6.51 0.30
N VAL A 264 -12.41 -5.79 -0.33
CA VAL A 264 -11.38 -4.98 0.31
C VAL A 264 -11.59 -3.51 -0.04
N PRO A 265 -12.30 -2.75 0.82
CA PRO A 265 -12.51 -1.32 0.61
C PRO A 265 -11.20 -0.53 0.77
N HIS A 266 -11.08 0.52 -0.04
CA HIS A 266 -10.01 1.50 0.04
C HIS A 266 -10.60 2.90 0.03
N GLY A 267 -10.08 3.76 0.92
CA GLY A 267 -10.25 5.20 0.80
C GLY A 267 -9.20 5.77 -0.15
N GLU A 268 -9.57 6.83 -0.84
CA GLU A 268 -8.75 7.51 -1.83
C GLU A 268 -8.88 9.02 -1.66
N ILE A 269 -7.81 9.76 -1.90
CA ILE A 269 -7.83 11.22 -1.94
C ILE A 269 -7.00 11.76 -3.09
N LEU A 270 -7.46 12.88 -3.66
CA LEU A 270 -6.64 13.83 -4.41
C LEU A 270 -6.57 15.12 -3.58
N ALA A 271 -5.37 15.48 -3.14
CA ALA A 271 -5.15 16.61 -2.25
C ALA A 271 -4.24 17.66 -2.91
N ARG A 272 -4.56 18.94 -2.77
CA ARG A 272 -3.80 20.07 -3.30
C ARG A 272 -3.37 21.02 -2.18
N ARG A 273 -2.19 21.62 -2.40
CA ARG A 273 -1.59 22.58 -1.47
C ARG A 273 -2.23 23.95 -1.52
#